data_5df91978564691460d48dc415b19adc5
#
_entry.id   5df91978564691460d48dc415b19adc5
#
_cell.length_a   1.000
_cell.length_b   1.000
_cell.length_c   1.000
_cell.angle_alpha   90.00
_cell.angle_beta   90.00
_cell.angle_gamma   90.00
#
_symmetry.space_group_name_H-M   'P 1'
#
loop_
_entity.id
_entity.type
_entity.pdbx_description
1 polymer ?
#
loop_
_entity_poly.entity_id
_entity_poly.type
_entity_poly.pdbx_seq_one_letter_code
_entity_poly.pdbx_strand_id
1 'polypeptide(L)'
;MTPFLELRGVAVRLGRFRLEIDAVLSDGWSALFGPSGAGKTTLLEVITGLRRPDAGRITMNGHMLFDAASKKNVPPRRRGIGYVPQDLALFPHLTVRQNLNYGRPPGDGDEFFTGVLERLEIGSLLAQKPDALSGGEKQRVALARALLARPALLLLDEPLTGLDGPLRERIIPFLQRVRDEFRVPTLYVTHSADEAVALCGRVVVLEAGRMMSEGAVHDLFVPRDSPGWRLRVLS
;
A
#
# COMPACT_ATOMS: atom_id res chain seq x y z
N MET A 1 4.21 -20.17 10.73
CA MET A 1 3.27 -19.02 10.65
C MET A 1 2.58 -19.10 9.31
N THR A 2 1.26 -19.00 9.27
CA THR A 2 0.52 -18.97 8.00
C THR A 2 0.81 -17.63 7.29
N PRO A 3 1.21 -17.63 6.01
CA PRO A 3 1.48 -16.41 5.29
C PRO A 3 0.21 -15.56 5.16
N PHE A 4 0.35 -14.22 5.33
CA PHE A 4 -0.76 -13.30 5.20
C PHE A 4 -1.17 -13.10 3.74
N LEU A 5 -0.20 -12.81 2.86
CA LEU A 5 -0.39 -12.72 1.41
C LEU A 5 0.65 -13.61 0.72
N GLU A 6 0.20 -14.48 -0.17
CA GLU A 6 1.04 -15.38 -0.92
C GLU A 6 0.78 -15.23 -2.42
N LEU A 7 1.84 -15.00 -3.16
CA LEU A 7 1.89 -14.92 -4.61
C LEU A 7 2.72 -16.08 -5.11
N ARG A 8 2.15 -16.98 -5.93
CA ARG A 8 2.83 -18.15 -6.46
C ARG A 8 2.75 -18.17 -7.98
N GLY A 9 3.89 -18.09 -8.65
CA GLY A 9 4.01 -18.10 -10.11
C GLY A 9 3.16 -17.02 -10.78
N VAL A 10 2.92 -15.89 -10.11
CA VAL A 10 2.08 -14.82 -10.65
C VAL A 10 2.78 -14.14 -11.80
N ALA A 11 2.19 -14.19 -12.99
CA ALA A 11 2.76 -13.58 -14.19
C ALA A 11 1.74 -12.65 -14.89
N VAL A 12 2.25 -11.53 -15.41
CA VAL A 12 1.50 -10.57 -16.22
C VAL A 12 2.37 -10.07 -17.37
N ARG A 13 1.82 -10.02 -18.58
CA ARG A 13 2.47 -9.46 -19.76
C ARG A 13 1.82 -8.12 -20.13
N LEU A 14 2.64 -7.10 -20.32
CA LEU A 14 2.24 -5.76 -20.75
C LEU A 14 3.11 -5.33 -21.95
N GLY A 15 2.68 -5.69 -23.15
CA GLY A 15 3.50 -5.50 -24.34
C GLY A 15 4.85 -6.24 -24.23
N ARG A 16 5.95 -5.50 -24.16
CA ARG A 16 7.30 -6.06 -23.98
C ARG A 16 7.68 -6.30 -22.50
N PHE A 17 6.97 -5.65 -21.56
CA PHE A 17 7.22 -5.84 -20.14
C PHE A 17 6.55 -7.11 -19.62
N ARG A 18 7.25 -7.83 -18.73
CA ARG A 18 6.72 -9.02 -18.06
C ARG A 18 7.00 -8.92 -16.56
N LEU A 19 5.93 -9.04 -15.77
CA LEU A 19 6.03 -9.20 -14.33
C LEU A 19 5.96 -10.69 -14.01
N GLU A 20 6.91 -11.20 -13.22
CA GLU A 20 6.93 -12.56 -12.69
C GLU A 20 7.29 -12.50 -11.19
N ILE A 21 6.38 -12.98 -10.34
CA ILE A 21 6.51 -12.83 -8.90
C ILE A 21 6.17 -14.14 -8.18
N ASP A 22 7.08 -14.54 -7.30
CA ASP A 22 6.86 -15.45 -6.19
C ASP A 22 7.24 -14.72 -4.91
N ALA A 23 6.26 -14.46 -4.02
CA ALA A 23 6.50 -13.73 -2.78
C ALA A 23 5.57 -14.18 -1.68
N VAL A 24 6.03 -14.10 -0.45
CA VAL A 24 5.27 -14.39 0.77
C VAL A 24 5.39 -13.22 1.73
N LEU A 25 4.28 -12.55 1.97
CA LEU A 25 4.23 -11.45 2.94
C LEU A 25 3.60 -11.92 4.24
N SER A 26 4.24 -11.60 5.36
CA SER A 26 3.74 -11.82 6.72
C SER A 26 2.89 -10.64 7.18
N ASP A 27 2.27 -10.77 8.36
CA ASP A 27 1.60 -9.66 9.04
C ASP A 27 2.55 -8.49 9.28
N GLY A 28 1.98 -7.29 9.29
CA GLY A 28 2.71 -6.05 9.51
C GLY A 28 2.95 -5.25 8.22
N TRP A 29 3.87 -4.30 8.30
CA TRP A 29 4.22 -3.45 7.16
C TRP A 29 5.42 -4.02 6.40
N SER A 30 5.23 -4.28 5.11
CA SER A 30 6.26 -4.73 4.18
C SER A 30 6.47 -3.69 3.09
N ALA A 31 7.73 -3.38 2.77
CA ALA A 31 8.06 -2.51 1.65
C ALA A 31 8.09 -3.30 0.33
N LEU A 32 7.56 -2.72 -0.73
CA LEU A 32 7.84 -3.09 -2.11
C LEU A 32 8.77 -2.04 -2.69
N PHE A 33 10.04 -2.37 -2.77
CA PHE A 33 11.10 -1.44 -3.15
C PHE A 33 11.59 -1.70 -4.58
N GLY A 34 11.89 -0.66 -5.31
CA GLY A 34 12.49 -0.78 -6.65
C GLY A 34 12.43 0.52 -7.45
N PRO A 35 13.18 0.63 -8.55
CA PRO A 35 13.18 1.80 -9.40
C PRO A 35 11.83 2.04 -10.08
N SER A 36 11.66 3.23 -10.66
CA SER A 36 10.50 3.51 -11.52
C SER A 36 10.49 2.54 -12.71
N GLY A 37 9.30 2.05 -13.06
CA GLY A 37 9.14 1.04 -14.11
C GLY A 37 9.45 -0.41 -13.71
N ALA A 38 9.86 -0.68 -12.46
CA ALA A 38 10.11 -2.04 -11.98
C ALA A 38 8.86 -2.95 -11.99
N GLY A 39 7.65 -2.38 -12.07
CA GLY A 39 6.38 -3.12 -12.06
C GLY A 39 5.63 -3.07 -10.74
N LYS A 40 6.01 -2.18 -9.80
CA LYS A 40 5.41 -2.06 -8.47
C LYS A 40 3.89 -1.79 -8.54
N THR A 41 3.47 -0.75 -9.26
CA THR A 41 2.04 -0.43 -9.46
C THR A 41 1.29 -1.57 -10.17
N THR A 42 1.92 -2.21 -11.17
CA THR A 42 1.32 -3.39 -11.83
C THR A 42 1.06 -4.52 -10.83
N LEU A 43 1.99 -4.76 -9.90
CA LEU A 43 1.79 -5.76 -8.85
C LEU A 43 0.63 -5.37 -7.92
N LEU A 44 0.52 -4.10 -7.52
CA LEU A 44 -0.63 -3.63 -6.72
C LEU A 44 -1.95 -3.79 -7.46
N GLU A 45 -2.01 -3.46 -8.77
CA GLU A 45 -3.20 -3.69 -9.60
C GLU A 45 -3.59 -5.17 -9.66
N VAL A 46 -2.62 -6.07 -9.70
CA VAL A 46 -2.82 -7.52 -9.69
C VAL A 46 -3.38 -7.98 -8.34
N ILE A 47 -2.79 -7.53 -7.24
CA ILE A 47 -3.24 -7.88 -5.88
C ILE A 47 -4.65 -7.35 -5.63
N THR A 48 -4.95 -6.11 -6.02
CA THR A 48 -6.30 -5.51 -5.92
C THR A 48 -7.34 -6.18 -6.82
N GLY A 49 -6.90 -6.84 -7.90
CA GLY A 49 -7.77 -7.41 -8.92
C GLY A 49 -8.22 -6.42 -9.99
N LEU A 50 -7.67 -5.22 -10.01
CA LEU A 50 -7.85 -4.24 -11.09
C LEU A 50 -7.22 -4.75 -12.40
N ARG A 51 -6.18 -5.58 -12.26
CA ARG A 51 -5.55 -6.28 -13.37
C ARG A 51 -5.60 -7.79 -13.14
N ARG A 52 -6.03 -8.52 -14.16
CA ARG A 52 -6.04 -9.98 -14.12
C ARG A 52 -4.65 -10.50 -14.51
N PRO A 53 -4.02 -11.37 -13.71
CA PRO A 53 -2.80 -12.08 -14.11
C PRO A 53 -3.06 -13.07 -15.23
N ASP A 54 -2.01 -13.37 -16.01
CA ASP A 54 -2.03 -14.42 -17.06
C ASP A 54 -1.83 -15.82 -16.45
N ALA A 55 -1.07 -15.92 -15.34
CA ALA A 55 -0.75 -17.18 -14.68
C ALA A 55 -0.62 -16.99 -13.15
N GLY A 56 -0.53 -18.12 -12.45
CA GLY A 56 -0.22 -18.20 -11.02
C GLY A 56 -1.43 -18.20 -10.12
N ARG A 57 -1.15 -17.98 -8.82
CA ARG A 57 -2.13 -18.01 -7.74
C ARG A 57 -1.86 -16.90 -6.76
N ILE A 58 -2.94 -16.29 -6.21
CA ILE A 58 -2.90 -15.27 -5.16
C ILE A 58 -3.79 -15.75 -4.02
N THR A 59 -3.22 -15.83 -2.82
CA THR A 59 -3.94 -16.22 -1.60
C THR A 59 -3.73 -15.15 -0.52
N MET A 60 -4.77 -14.75 0.20
CA MET A 60 -4.70 -13.81 1.31
C MET A 60 -5.46 -14.40 2.51
N ASN A 61 -4.83 -14.46 3.68
CA ASN A 61 -5.38 -15.11 4.87
C ASN A 61 -5.92 -16.53 4.60
N GLY A 62 -5.24 -17.32 3.77
CA GLY A 62 -5.70 -18.64 3.35
C GLY A 62 -6.84 -18.64 2.32
N HIS A 63 -7.42 -17.48 2.00
CA HIS A 63 -8.45 -17.36 0.98
C HIS A 63 -7.87 -17.10 -0.40
N MET A 64 -8.26 -17.93 -1.36
CA MET A 64 -7.84 -17.80 -2.75
C MET A 64 -8.54 -16.62 -3.43
N LEU A 65 -7.76 -15.60 -3.81
CA LEU A 65 -8.24 -14.42 -4.54
C LEU A 65 -8.17 -14.61 -6.06
N PHE A 66 -7.13 -15.29 -6.53
CA PHE A 66 -6.92 -15.61 -7.94
C PHE A 66 -6.26 -16.98 -8.08
N ASP A 67 -6.67 -17.73 -9.09
CA ASP A 67 -5.99 -18.95 -9.52
C ASP A 67 -6.27 -19.21 -11.00
N ALA A 68 -5.21 -19.20 -11.80
CA ALA A 68 -5.30 -19.37 -13.24
C ALA A 68 -5.81 -20.77 -13.62
N ALA A 69 -5.40 -21.82 -12.89
CA ALA A 69 -5.75 -23.20 -13.17
C ALA A 69 -7.25 -23.47 -12.96
N SER A 70 -7.81 -23.01 -11.85
CA SER A 70 -9.25 -23.14 -11.53
C SER A 70 -10.11 -22.03 -12.13
N LYS A 71 -9.52 -21.08 -12.87
CA LYS A 71 -10.17 -19.88 -13.43
C LYS A 71 -10.84 -19.00 -12.38
N LYS A 72 -10.44 -19.11 -11.10
CA LYS A 72 -10.96 -18.27 -10.02
C LYS A 72 -10.39 -16.86 -10.12
N ASN A 73 -11.26 -15.85 -10.02
CA ASN A 73 -10.85 -14.44 -9.95
C ASN A 73 -11.87 -13.67 -9.11
N VAL A 74 -11.52 -13.39 -7.86
CA VAL A 74 -12.35 -12.59 -6.96
C VAL A 74 -12.34 -11.12 -7.43
N PRO A 75 -13.50 -10.50 -7.65
CA PRO A 75 -13.55 -9.11 -8.10
C PRO A 75 -13.01 -8.15 -7.04
N PRO A 76 -12.44 -6.97 -7.42
CA PRO A 76 -11.77 -6.04 -6.51
C PRO A 76 -12.58 -5.72 -5.24
N ARG A 77 -13.87 -5.38 -5.40
CA ARG A 77 -14.78 -5.03 -4.29
C ARG A 77 -14.97 -6.13 -3.22
N ARG A 78 -14.58 -7.38 -3.53
CA ARG A 78 -14.72 -8.53 -2.61
C ARG A 78 -13.38 -8.99 -2.05
N ARG A 79 -12.27 -8.33 -2.38
CA ARG A 79 -10.94 -8.73 -1.89
C ARG A 79 -10.62 -8.20 -0.50
N GLY A 80 -11.39 -7.24 0.02
CA GLY A 80 -11.13 -6.65 1.33
C GLY A 80 -9.83 -5.86 1.38
N ILE A 81 -9.45 -5.19 0.29
CA ILE A 81 -8.20 -4.45 0.15
C ILE A 81 -8.49 -2.96 0.09
N GLY A 82 -7.85 -2.19 0.97
CA GLY A 82 -7.78 -0.73 0.89
C GLY A 82 -6.61 -0.34 0.00
N TYR A 83 -6.84 0.53 -0.99
CA TYR A 83 -5.80 0.98 -1.91
C TYR A 83 -5.75 2.50 -1.96
N VAL A 84 -4.57 3.04 -1.68
CA VAL A 84 -4.23 4.45 -1.85
C VAL A 84 -3.24 4.55 -3.01
N PRO A 85 -3.69 4.93 -4.21
CA PRO A 85 -2.81 5.12 -5.36
C PRO A 85 -1.99 6.41 -5.23
N GLN A 86 -0.97 6.56 -6.06
CA GLN A 86 -0.04 7.69 -6.03
C GLN A 86 -0.73 9.06 -6.20
N ASP A 87 -1.81 9.13 -6.99
CA ASP A 87 -2.63 10.33 -7.19
C ASP A 87 -3.70 10.52 -6.12
N LEU A 88 -3.70 9.67 -5.07
CA LEU A 88 -4.65 9.62 -3.96
C LEU A 88 -6.09 9.29 -4.36
N ALA A 89 -6.47 9.43 -5.62
CA ALA A 89 -7.78 9.18 -6.22
C ALA A 89 -8.97 9.69 -5.36
N LEU A 90 -8.86 10.88 -4.77
CA LEU A 90 -9.97 11.53 -4.08
C LEU A 90 -11.01 12.02 -5.11
N PHE A 91 -12.27 11.83 -4.80
CA PHE A 91 -13.36 12.30 -5.66
C PHE A 91 -13.51 13.82 -5.55
N PRO A 92 -13.14 14.61 -6.59
CA PRO A 92 -13.05 16.07 -6.47
C PRO A 92 -14.43 16.74 -6.30
N HIS A 93 -15.50 16.11 -6.78
CA HIS A 93 -16.87 16.60 -6.67
C HIS A 93 -17.52 16.33 -5.31
N LEU A 94 -16.93 15.44 -4.49
CA LEU A 94 -17.43 15.06 -3.18
C LEU A 94 -16.68 15.82 -2.07
N THR A 95 -17.38 16.13 -0.96
CA THR A 95 -16.73 16.62 0.27
C THR A 95 -15.86 15.53 0.90
N VAL A 96 -14.99 15.92 1.85
CA VAL A 96 -14.20 14.97 2.65
C VAL A 96 -15.11 13.93 3.30
N ARG A 97 -16.19 14.35 3.98
CA ARG A 97 -17.17 13.43 4.58
C ARG A 97 -17.74 12.42 3.59
N GLN A 98 -18.07 12.87 2.39
CA GLN A 98 -18.61 11.99 1.34
C GLN A 98 -17.54 11.04 0.80
N ASN A 99 -16.29 11.51 0.62
CA ASN A 99 -15.15 10.68 0.28
C ASN A 99 -14.95 9.56 1.31
N LEU A 100 -14.97 9.91 2.61
CA LEU A 100 -14.76 8.95 3.70
C LEU A 100 -15.86 7.89 3.78
N ASN A 101 -17.09 8.27 3.50
CA ASN A 101 -18.23 7.34 3.53
C ASN A 101 -18.32 6.44 2.30
N TYR A 102 -17.57 6.71 1.23
CA TYR A 102 -17.72 6.01 -0.06
C TYR A 102 -17.47 4.50 0.02
N GLY A 103 -16.51 4.06 0.82
CA GLY A 103 -16.16 2.64 0.99
C GLY A 103 -16.56 2.06 2.33
N ARG A 104 -17.21 2.83 3.18
CA ARG A 104 -17.60 2.43 4.54
C ARG A 104 -18.68 1.35 4.50
N PRO A 105 -18.52 0.22 5.22
CA PRO A 105 -19.56 -0.79 5.32
C PRO A 105 -20.86 -0.25 5.91
N PRO A 106 -22.04 -0.67 5.42
CA PRO A 106 -23.30 -0.31 6.05
C PRO A 106 -23.37 -0.80 7.51
N GLY A 107 -23.86 0.05 8.42
CA GLY A 107 -23.97 -0.29 9.85
C GLY A 107 -22.67 -0.21 10.65
N ASP A 108 -21.57 0.23 10.04
CA ASP A 108 -20.33 0.51 10.77
C ASP A 108 -20.57 1.68 11.74
N GLY A 109 -20.34 1.44 13.03
CA GLY A 109 -20.66 2.39 14.10
C GLY A 109 -19.89 3.70 13.97
N ASP A 110 -20.49 4.78 14.51
CA ASP A 110 -19.85 6.10 14.45
C ASP A 110 -18.57 6.20 15.29
N GLU A 111 -18.37 5.28 16.25
CA GLU A 111 -17.18 5.25 17.11
C GLU A 111 -15.90 5.05 16.31
N PHE A 112 -15.85 4.06 15.39
CA PHE A 112 -14.66 3.85 14.56
C PHE A 112 -14.43 5.02 13.60
N PHE A 113 -15.50 5.54 13.02
CA PHE A 113 -15.41 6.71 12.15
C PHE A 113 -14.80 7.90 12.91
N THR A 114 -15.33 8.20 14.09
CA THR A 114 -14.82 9.29 14.96
C THR A 114 -13.36 9.03 15.36
N GLY A 115 -13.03 7.80 15.77
CA GLY A 115 -11.67 7.43 16.10
C GLY A 115 -10.68 7.58 14.95
N VAL A 116 -11.08 7.29 13.71
CA VAL A 116 -10.25 7.55 12.52
C VAL A 116 -10.07 9.07 12.30
N LEU A 117 -11.14 9.86 12.43
CA LEU A 117 -11.05 11.32 12.28
C LEU A 117 -10.10 11.96 13.29
N GLU A 118 -10.17 11.54 14.54
CA GLU A 118 -9.31 12.04 15.63
C GLU A 118 -7.85 11.69 15.38
N ARG A 119 -7.55 10.40 15.12
CA ARG A 119 -6.18 9.91 14.90
C ARG A 119 -5.52 10.50 13.67
N LEU A 120 -6.30 10.76 12.62
CA LEU A 120 -5.80 11.36 11.39
C LEU A 120 -5.92 12.88 11.35
N GLU A 121 -6.47 13.49 12.41
CA GLU A 121 -6.59 14.97 12.58
C GLU A 121 -7.31 15.62 11.38
N ILE A 122 -8.42 15.02 10.92
CA ILE A 122 -9.18 15.47 9.74
C ILE A 122 -10.61 15.91 10.04
N GLY A 123 -10.99 15.95 11.32
CA GLY A 123 -12.36 16.29 11.73
C GLY A 123 -12.83 17.67 11.25
N SER A 124 -11.94 18.69 11.26
CA SER A 124 -12.23 20.05 10.78
C SER A 124 -12.37 20.14 9.25
N LEU A 125 -11.94 19.11 8.51
CA LEU A 125 -11.92 19.12 7.04
C LEU A 125 -13.19 18.57 6.40
N LEU A 126 -14.11 18.00 7.18
CA LEU A 126 -15.24 17.19 6.70
C LEU A 126 -16.15 17.89 5.69
N ALA A 127 -16.32 19.20 5.81
CA ALA A 127 -17.16 20.01 4.92
C ALA A 127 -16.42 20.48 3.66
N GLN A 128 -15.10 20.39 3.63
CA GLN A 128 -14.27 20.85 2.52
C GLN A 128 -14.29 19.85 1.34
N LYS A 129 -13.93 20.34 0.15
CA LYS A 129 -13.64 19.52 -1.04
C LYS A 129 -12.13 19.30 -1.19
N PRO A 130 -11.70 18.23 -1.90
CA PRO A 130 -10.28 17.94 -2.08
C PRO A 130 -9.44 19.11 -2.61
N ASP A 131 -9.99 19.93 -3.47
CA ASP A 131 -9.26 21.06 -4.07
C ASP A 131 -8.85 22.14 -3.05
N ALA A 132 -9.56 22.24 -1.92
CA ALA A 132 -9.25 23.19 -0.84
C ALA A 132 -8.20 22.64 0.16
N LEU A 133 -7.77 21.38 0.01
CA LEU A 133 -6.86 20.72 0.94
C LEU A 133 -5.40 20.88 0.51
N SER A 134 -4.50 21.01 1.49
CA SER A 134 -3.05 20.85 1.29
C SER A 134 -2.69 19.40 0.91
N GLY A 135 -1.49 19.18 0.39
CA GLY A 135 -1.01 17.84 0.02
C GLY A 135 -1.08 16.83 1.19
N GLY A 136 -0.63 17.24 2.37
CA GLY A 136 -0.68 16.39 3.56
C GLY A 136 -2.11 16.10 4.05
N GLU A 137 -3.03 17.05 3.94
CA GLU A 137 -4.44 16.83 4.27
C GLU A 137 -5.10 15.86 3.28
N LYS A 138 -4.83 16.02 1.97
CA LYS A 138 -5.28 15.06 0.95
C LYS A 138 -4.82 13.63 1.25
N GLN A 139 -3.56 13.50 1.64
CA GLN A 139 -2.97 12.22 2.03
C GLN A 139 -3.70 11.58 3.21
N ARG A 140 -3.92 12.35 4.30
CA ARG A 140 -4.63 11.87 5.48
C ARG A 140 -6.07 11.48 5.17
N VAL A 141 -6.76 12.24 4.33
CA VAL A 141 -8.11 11.92 3.87
C VAL A 141 -8.15 10.65 3.01
N ALA A 142 -7.20 10.46 2.09
CA ALA A 142 -7.12 9.26 1.27
C ALA A 142 -6.85 8.01 2.11
N LEU A 143 -5.94 8.12 3.08
CA LEU A 143 -5.65 7.05 4.03
C LEU A 143 -6.86 6.73 4.93
N ALA A 144 -7.54 7.76 5.45
CA ALA A 144 -8.79 7.60 6.22
C ALA A 144 -9.85 6.84 5.42
N ARG A 145 -10.06 7.23 4.16
CA ARG A 145 -11.02 6.54 3.28
C ARG A 145 -10.69 5.06 3.12
N ALA A 146 -9.41 4.74 2.93
CA ALA A 146 -8.97 3.36 2.80
C ALA A 146 -9.16 2.56 4.10
N LEU A 147 -8.85 3.15 5.26
CA LEU A 147 -9.02 2.52 6.58
C LEU A 147 -10.50 2.32 6.96
N LEU A 148 -11.35 3.29 6.62
CA LEU A 148 -12.79 3.22 6.90
C LEU A 148 -13.51 2.13 6.10
N ALA A 149 -12.91 1.63 5.03
CA ALA A 149 -13.38 0.44 4.33
C ALA A 149 -13.11 -0.88 5.10
N ARG A 150 -12.52 -0.82 6.31
CA ARG A 150 -12.15 -2.00 7.13
C ARG A 150 -11.34 -3.04 6.34
N PRO A 151 -10.25 -2.64 5.70
CA PRO A 151 -9.50 -3.55 4.84
C PRO A 151 -8.75 -4.60 5.66
N ALA A 152 -8.64 -5.81 5.11
CA ALA A 152 -7.75 -6.84 5.62
C ALA A 152 -6.28 -6.58 5.21
N LEU A 153 -6.06 -5.87 4.10
CA LEU A 153 -4.76 -5.45 3.58
C LEU A 153 -4.84 -4.01 3.09
N LEU A 154 -3.88 -3.19 3.45
CA LEU A 154 -3.72 -1.84 2.94
C LEU A 154 -2.56 -1.80 1.92
N LEU A 155 -2.80 -1.18 0.77
CA LEU A 155 -1.80 -0.95 -0.26
C LEU A 155 -1.58 0.56 -0.40
N LEU A 156 -0.33 1.01 -0.23
CA LEU A 156 0.06 2.41 -0.35
C LEU A 156 1.07 2.55 -1.49
N ASP A 157 0.67 3.21 -2.57
CA ASP A 157 1.50 3.34 -3.78
C ASP A 157 2.24 4.68 -3.79
N GLU A 158 3.51 4.65 -3.41
CA GLU A 158 4.41 5.81 -3.34
C GLU A 158 3.78 7.03 -2.64
N PRO A 159 3.21 6.87 -1.43
CA PRO A 159 2.35 7.88 -0.83
C PRO A 159 3.07 9.18 -0.46
N LEU A 160 4.41 9.21 -0.41
CA LEU A 160 5.18 10.42 -0.09
C LEU A 160 5.85 11.04 -1.31
N THR A 161 5.57 10.51 -2.51
CA THR A 161 6.11 11.08 -3.76
C THR A 161 5.49 12.44 -4.04
N GLY A 162 6.34 13.41 -4.43
CA GLY A 162 5.90 14.78 -4.71
C GLY A 162 5.73 15.67 -3.49
N LEU A 163 5.97 15.17 -2.28
CA LEU A 163 6.03 15.98 -1.07
C LEU A 163 7.43 16.57 -0.87
N ASP A 164 7.49 17.81 -0.42
CA ASP A 164 8.75 18.45 -0.03
C ASP A 164 9.36 17.79 1.23
N GLY A 165 10.64 18.04 1.48
CA GLY A 165 11.36 17.45 2.62
C GLY A 165 10.68 17.69 3.96
N PRO A 166 10.36 18.94 4.33
CA PRO A 166 9.70 19.26 5.60
C PRO A 166 8.35 18.56 5.79
N LEU A 167 7.55 18.44 4.74
CA LEU A 167 6.26 17.75 4.81
C LEU A 167 6.44 16.24 4.95
N ARG A 168 7.40 15.64 4.23
CA ARG A 168 7.75 14.22 4.35
C ARG A 168 8.20 13.87 5.76
N GLU A 169 9.08 14.66 6.38
CA GLU A 169 9.53 14.48 7.76
C GLU A 169 8.38 14.50 8.78
N ARG A 170 7.32 15.26 8.51
CA ARG A 170 6.12 15.30 9.36
C ARG A 170 5.19 14.11 9.14
N ILE A 171 5.12 13.56 7.93
CA ILE A 171 4.22 12.47 7.58
C ILE A 171 4.77 11.09 8.00
N ILE A 172 6.08 10.88 7.99
CA ILE A 172 6.66 9.60 8.43
C ILE A 172 6.27 9.24 9.87
N PRO A 173 6.43 10.10 10.90
CA PRO A 173 5.96 9.79 12.25
C PRO A 173 4.44 9.59 12.32
N PHE A 174 3.68 10.29 11.50
CA PHE A 174 2.24 10.08 11.38
C PHE A 174 1.91 8.67 10.84
N LEU A 175 2.58 8.20 9.79
CA LEU A 175 2.41 6.83 9.26
C LEU A 175 2.85 5.76 10.26
N GLN A 176 3.89 6.02 11.05
CA GLN A 176 4.30 5.13 12.15
C GLN A 176 3.18 4.98 13.19
N ARG A 177 2.57 6.08 13.61
CA ARG A 177 1.40 6.04 14.52
C ARG A 177 0.24 5.24 13.90
N VAL A 178 -0.08 5.48 12.62
CA VAL A 178 -1.12 4.72 11.91
C VAL A 178 -0.82 3.22 11.92
N ARG A 179 0.42 2.82 11.62
CA ARG A 179 0.87 1.42 11.68
C ARG A 179 0.63 0.80 13.04
N ASP A 180 1.04 1.51 14.10
CA ASP A 180 1.06 0.98 15.46
C ASP A 180 -0.36 0.93 16.08
N GLU A 181 -1.23 1.87 15.71
CA GLU A 181 -2.59 1.97 16.24
C GLU A 181 -3.60 1.09 15.49
N PHE A 182 -3.60 1.12 14.15
CA PHE A 182 -4.58 0.37 13.36
C PHE A 182 -4.17 -1.07 13.10
N ARG A 183 -2.87 -1.37 13.10
CA ARG A 183 -2.29 -2.71 12.92
C ARG A 183 -2.81 -3.45 11.69
N VAL A 184 -3.18 -2.72 10.64
CA VAL A 184 -3.58 -3.30 9.35
C VAL A 184 -2.33 -3.73 8.62
N PRO A 185 -2.21 -5.00 8.19
CA PRO A 185 -1.13 -5.43 7.30
C PRO A 185 -1.06 -4.54 6.07
N THR A 186 0.15 -4.08 5.73
CA THR A 186 0.32 -3.05 4.69
C THR A 186 1.48 -3.41 3.76
N LEU A 187 1.23 -3.28 2.46
CA LEU A 187 2.28 -3.26 1.45
C LEU A 187 2.53 -1.80 1.04
N TYR A 188 3.68 -1.30 1.45
CA TYR A 188 4.12 0.07 1.25
C TYR A 188 5.08 0.15 0.06
N VAL A 189 4.66 0.77 -1.02
CA VAL A 189 5.49 0.93 -2.22
C VAL A 189 6.32 2.19 -2.11
N THR A 190 7.63 2.06 -2.31
CA THR A 190 8.55 3.18 -2.32
C THR A 190 9.82 2.88 -3.12
N HIS A 191 10.51 3.91 -3.56
CA HIS A 191 11.88 3.87 -4.07
C HIS A 191 12.87 4.52 -3.08
N SER A 192 12.40 4.96 -1.90
CA SER A 192 13.21 5.54 -0.82
C SER A 192 13.57 4.48 0.21
N ALA A 193 14.88 4.21 0.36
CA ALA A 193 15.38 3.31 1.39
C ALA A 193 15.08 3.83 2.81
N ASP A 194 15.11 5.15 3.00
CA ASP A 194 14.84 5.80 4.28
C ASP A 194 13.38 5.58 4.72
N GLU A 195 12.43 5.66 3.80
CA GLU A 195 11.02 5.36 4.07
C GLU A 195 10.83 3.88 4.41
N ALA A 196 11.43 2.98 3.62
CA ALA A 196 11.34 1.55 3.86
C ALA A 196 11.87 1.16 5.25
N VAL A 197 13.02 1.71 5.65
CA VAL A 197 13.63 1.47 6.97
C VAL A 197 12.79 2.08 8.10
N ALA A 198 12.23 3.28 7.90
CA ALA A 198 11.45 3.96 8.93
C ALA A 198 10.09 3.30 9.19
N LEU A 199 9.47 2.69 8.17
CA LEU A 199 8.07 2.28 8.23
C LEU A 199 7.87 0.76 8.23
N CYS A 200 8.78 -0.01 7.63
CA CYS A 200 8.57 -1.42 7.34
C CYS A 200 9.53 -2.33 8.10
N GLY A 201 9.07 -3.53 8.46
CA GLY A 201 9.92 -4.57 9.05
C GLY A 201 10.57 -5.48 8.00
N ARG A 202 9.93 -5.62 6.84
CA ARG A 202 10.39 -6.46 5.73
C ARG A 202 10.38 -5.68 4.42
N VAL A 203 11.13 -6.19 3.45
CA VAL A 203 11.17 -5.62 2.10
C VAL A 203 11.22 -6.72 1.05
N VAL A 204 10.51 -6.47 -0.04
CA VAL A 204 10.62 -7.18 -1.32
C VAL A 204 11.23 -6.21 -2.32
N VAL A 205 12.35 -6.59 -2.92
CA VAL A 205 13.03 -5.79 -3.94
C VAL A 205 12.60 -6.27 -5.32
N LEU A 206 12.05 -5.36 -6.10
CA LEU A 206 11.56 -5.61 -7.46
C LEU A 206 12.40 -4.83 -8.47
N GLU A 207 12.86 -5.51 -9.52
CA GLU A 207 13.57 -4.91 -10.64
C GLU A 207 13.16 -5.56 -11.95
N ALA A 208 12.90 -4.76 -12.98
CA ALA A 208 12.53 -5.22 -14.32
C ALA A 208 11.44 -6.33 -14.35
N GLY A 209 10.46 -6.24 -13.45
CA GLY A 209 9.36 -7.20 -13.36
C GLY A 209 9.67 -8.50 -12.60
N ARG A 210 10.82 -8.59 -11.92
CA ARG A 210 11.24 -9.77 -11.16
C ARG A 210 11.60 -9.43 -9.73
N MET A 211 11.33 -10.36 -8.82
CA MET A 211 11.81 -10.27 -7.46
C MET A 211 13.30 -10.59 -7.42
N MET A 212 14.09 -9.65 -6.92
CA MET A 212 15.53 -9.80 -6.78
C MET A 212 15.92 -10.35 -5.40
N SER A 213 15.23 -9.90 -4.37
CA SER A 213 15.46 -10.33 -2.99
C SER A 213 14.26 -10.01 -2.11
N GLU A 214 14.14 -10.73 -0.98
CA GLU A 214 13.23 -10.42 0.11
C GLU A 214 13.91 -10.71 1.45
N GLY A 215 13.52 -9.97 2.49
CA GLY A 215 14.10 -10.17 3.82
C GLY A 215 13.68 -9.12 4.82
N ALA A 216 14.33 -9.13 5.99
CA ALA A 216 14.18 -8.04 6.93
C ALA A 216 14.82 -6.76 6.36
N VAL A 217 14.21 -5.63 6.65
CA VAL A 217 14.66 -4.32 6.13
C VAL A 217 16.13 -4.06 6.48
N HIS A 218 16.54 -4.34 7.72
CA HIS A 218 17.93 -4.09 8.17
C HIS A 218 18.96 -5.07 7.62
N ASP A 219 18.55 -6.18 7.01
CA ASP A 219 19.47 -7.11 6.33
C ASP A 219 19.80 -6.62 4.91
N LEU A 220 18.82 -5.98 4.27
CA LEU A 220 18.92 -5.55 2.86
C LEU A 220 19.29 -4.07 2.70
N PHE A 221 19.07 -3.23 3.70
CA PHE A 221 19.50 -1.84 3.68
C PHE A 221 20.64 -1.60 4.67
N VAL A 222 21.63 -0.83 4.25
CA VAL A 222 22.79 -0.43 5.06
C VAL A 222 22.86 1.10 5.13
N PRO A 223 23.40 1.65 6.26
CA PRO A 223 23.66 3.09 6.35
C PRO A 223 24.57 3.57 5.20
N ARG A 224 24.38 4.82 4.79
CA ARG A 224 25.31 5.52 3.89
C ARG A 224 26.40 6.21 4.71
N ASP A 225 27.46 6.64 4.05
CA ASP A 225 28.50 7.51 4.66
C ASP A 225 27.96 8.93 4.96
N SER A 226 26.89 9.35 4.29
CA SER A 226 26.06 10.51 4.56
C SER A 226 24.75 10.06 5.23
N PRO A 227 23.97 10.94 5.89
CA PRO A 227 22.68 10.57 6.44
C PRO A 227 21.79 9.85 5.44
N GLY A 228 21.22 8.70 5.85
CA GLY A 228 20.29 7.89 5.06
C GLY A 228 20.73 6.43 4.85
N TRP A 229 19.94 5.71 4.09
CA TRP A 229 20.08 4.27 3.83
C TRP A 229 20.24 3.98 2.33
N ARG A 230 20.87 2.88 2.00
CA ARG A 230 20.94 2.34 0.64
C ARG A 230 20.74 0.83 0.63
N LEU A 231 20.25 0.31 -0.50
CA LEU A 231 20.20 -1.13 -0.71
C LEU A 231 21.62 -1.70 -0.68
N ARG A 232 21.81 -2.79 0.07
CA ARG A 232 23.06 -3.56 0.04
C ARG A 232 23.22 -4.17 -1.35
N VAL A 233 24.35 -3.96 -1.99
CA VAL A 233 24.66 -4.67 -3.24
C VAL A 233 24.85 -6.15 -2.87
N LEU A 234 23.94 -7.00 -3.34
CA LEU A 234 24.08 -8.44 -3.23
C LEU A 234 25.04 -8.86 -4.36
N SER A 235 26.24 -9.25 -3.97
CA SER A 235 27.25 -9.81 -4.86
C SER A 235 26.93 -11.23 -5.27
#